data_cef4acb833ab9db9d26c789c74f819f2
#
_entry.id   cef4acb833ab9db9d26c789c74f819f2
#
_cell.length_a   1.000
_cell.length_b   1.000
_cell.length_c   1.000
_cell.angle_alpha   90.00
_cell.angle_beta   90.00
_cell.angle_gamma   90.00
#
_symmetry.space_group_name_H-M   'P 1'
#
loop_
_entity.id
_entity.type
_entity.pdbx_description
1 polymer ?
#
loop_
_entity_poly.entity_id
_entity_poly.type
_entity_poly.pdbx_seq_one_letter_code
_entity_poly.pdbx_strand_id
1 'polypeptide(L)'
;MKEIPKSTKVVVIGGGIAGCSTAYHLAKFGWKDTILLERDQLTSGTTWHAAGLVSQLGPSAAITKIRKYTTDLYKELEKKIDFSAGLKLNGALSIATTKGRWQELQRQATTAQLFDVHVEVLNIDQIKKIYPVINEKNILGGIFMPGDGQADPIGVTNLLAKAAKELGVRIFEKSPVEKILVKNGRVSGVKVNNQIIECEYLVLATGMWSRQIGEELGVSTVSYTHLRAHETDSYLVCRLLLEK
;
A
#
# COMPACT_ATOMS: atom_id res chain seq x y z
N MET A 1 7.88 6.95 28.03
CA MET A 1 7.48 7.37 26.66
C MET A 1 8.59 8.26 26.12
N LYS A 2 8.99 8.10 24.83
CA LYS A 2 9.95 9.05 24.24
C LYS A 2 9.27 10.41 24.12
N GLU A 3 9.95 11.46 24.54
CA GLU A 3 9.44 12.83 24.47
C GLU A 3 9.33 13.27 22.99
N ILE A 4 8.20 13.88 22.65
CA ILE A 4 7.98 14.42 21.31
C ILE A 4 8.89 15.65 21.12
N PRO A 5 9.67 15.75 20.05
CA PRO A 5 10.61 16.86 19.88
C PRO A 5 9.87 18.18 19.62
N LYS A 6 10.52 19.30 19.96
CA LYS A 6 9.99 20.65 19.65
C LYS A 6 10.12 21.03 18.18
N SER A 7 11.04 20.41 17.46
CA SER A 7 11.25 20.63 16.02
C SER A 7 11.74 19.38 15.32
N THR A 8 11.47 19.28 14.03
CA THR A 8 11.97 18.22 13.13
C THR A 8 11.92 18.73 11.69
N LYS A 9 12.69 18.13 10.79
CA LYS A 9 12.68 18.54 9.38
C LYS A 9 11.39 18.11 8.68
N VAL A 10 10.95 16.87 8.91
CA VAL A 10 9.75 16.31 8.26
C VAL A 10 8.80 15.72 9.30
N VAL A 11 7.54 16.08 9.19
CA VAL A 11 6.43 15.43 9.89
C VAL A 11 5.61 14.61 8.91
N VAL A 12 5.42 13.33 9.20
CA VAL A 12 4.47 12.45 8.49
C VAL A 12 3.27 12.23 9.39
N ILE A 13 2.07 12.58 8.94
CA ILE A 13 0.82 12.40 9.70
C ILE A 13 0.09 11.16 9.16
N GLY A 14 -0.12 10.17 10.03
CA GLY A 14 -0.83 8.92 9.76
C GLY A 14 0.07 7.70 9.75
N GLY A 15 -0.26 6.72 10.60
CA GLY A 15 0.48 5.47 10.81
C GLY A 15 -0.07 4.28 10.02
N GLY A 16 -0.76 4.54 8.90
CA GLY A 16 -1.13 3.50 7.93
C GLY A 16 0.02 3.11 7.01
N ILE A 17 -0.26 2.21 6.06
CA ILE A 17 0.75 1.71 5.11
C ILE A 17 1.42 2.84 4.32
N ALA A 18 0.66 3.86 3.90
CA ALA A 18 1.21 4.99 3.15
C ALA A 18 2.19 5.82 3.99
N GLY A 19 1.83 6.15 5.24
CA GLY A 19 2.69 6.92 6.13
C GLY A 19 3.94 6.16 6.56
N CYS A 20 3.81 4.89 6.94
CA CYS A 20 4.96 4.05 7.31
C CYS A 20 5.91 3.83 6.12
N SER A 21 5.36 3.61 4.92
CA SER A 21 6.17 3.51 3.69
C SER A 21 6.89 4.81 3.37
N THR A 22 6.19 5.95 3.46
CA THR A 22 6.79 7.26 3.24
C THR A 22 7.92 7.55 4.23
N ALA A 23 7.68 7.31 5.51
CA ALA A 23 8.69 7.51 6.56
C ALA A 23 9.94 6.64 6.34
N TYR A 24 9.74 5.36 5.97
CA TYR A 24 10.83 4.47 5.60
C TYR A 24 11.65 5.00 4.42
N HIS A 25 10.98 5.37 3.32
CA HIS A 25 11.67 5.82 2.12
C HIS A 25 12.36 7.17 2.31
N LEU A 26 11.77 8.09 3.04
CA LEU A 26 12.44 9.35 3.42
C LEU A 26 13.75 9.06 4.15
N ALA A 27 13.72 8.20 5.16
CA ALA A 27 14.94 7.85 5.90
C ALA A 27 15.95 7.09 5.03
N LYS A 28 15.50 6.19 4.16
CA LYS A 28 16.34 5.48 3.17
C LYS A 28 17.06 6.45 2.23
N PHE A 29 16.42 7.56 1.87
CA PHE A 29 17.00 8.64 1.05
C PHE A 29 17.76 9.71 1.86
N GLY A 30 18.04 9.46 3.13
CA GLY A 30 18.85 10.33 3.97
C GLY A 30 18.09 11.39 4.78
N TRP A 31 16.75 11.43 4.70
CA TRP A 31 15.91 12.35 5.48
C TRP A 31 15.64 11.78 6.88
N LYS A 32 16.70 11.64 7.67
CA LYS A 32 16.66 10.96 8.98
C LYS A 32 15.93 11.76 10.07
N ASP A 33 15.94 13.11 9.98
CA ASP A 33 15.19 13.96 10.91
C ASP A 33 13.72 14.01 10.48
N THR A 34 13.09 12.85 10.59
CA THR A 34 11.68 12.60 10.26
C THR A 34 10.98 12.02 11.47
N ILE A 35 9.78 12.52 11.77
CA ILE A 35 8.86 11.91 12.73
C ILE A 35 7.59 11.48 12.03
N LEU A 36 6.98 10.40 12.56
CA LEU A 36 5.65 9.96 12.19
C LEU A 36 4.73 10.09 13.40
N LEU A 37 3.60 10.75 13.20
CA LEU A 37 2.56 10.95 14.21
C LEU A 37 1.32 10.16 13.82
N GLU A 38 0.89 9.26 14.71
CA GLU A 38 -0.34 8.50 14.56
C GLU A 38 -1.28 8.84 15.73
N ARG A 39 -2.53 9.12 15.41
CA ARG A 39 -3.52 9.53 16.42
C ARG A 39 -3.87 8.43 17.40
N ASP A 40 -3.80 7.17 16.97
CA ASP A 40 -4.11 6.00 17.78
C ASP A 40 -2.96 5.00 17.73
N GLN A 41 -3.13 3.80 17.21
CA GLN A 41 -2.10 2.80 16.97
C GLN A 41 -1.78 2.70 15.49
N LEU A 42 -0.58 2.28 15.15
CA LEU A 42 -0.24 1.97 13.77
C LEU A 42 -1.29 1.01 13.20
N THR A 43 -1.68 1.22 11.95
CA THR A 43 -2.65 0.41 11.21
C THR A 43 -4.12 0.54 11.60
N SER A 44 -4.46 1.25 12.67
CA SER A 44 -5.83 1.36 13.20
C SER A 44 -6.86 2.00 12.25
N GLY A 45 -6.39 2.69 11.19
CA GLY A 45 -7.25 3.27 10.15
C GLY A 45 -7.79 2.22 9.17
N THR A 46 -7.65 2.48 7.86
CA THR A 46 -8.17 1.59 6.79
C THR A 46 -7.20 0.45 6.41
N THR A 47 -5.96 0.50 6.85
CA THR A 47 -4.91 -0.45 6.46
C THR A 47 -5.27 -1.90 6.80
N TRP A 48 -5.79 -2.17 7.99
CA TRP A 48 -6.11 -3.53 8.43
C TRP A 48 -7.29 -4.18 7.67
N HIS A 49 -8.09 -3.38 6.94
CA HIS A 49 -9.19 -3.88 6.10
C HIS A 49 -8.72 -4.35 4.71
N ALA A 50 -7.46 -4.11 4.33
CA ALA A 50 -6.97 -4.47 3.01
C ALA A 50 -6.94 -5.99 2.81
N ALA A 51 -7.24 -6.44 1.60
CA ALA A 51 -7.24 -7.87 1.25
C ALA A 51 -5.84 -8.52 1.30
N GLY A 52 -4.78 -7.70 1.36
CA GLY A 52 -3.41 -8.18 1.48
C GLY A 52 -2.84 -8.82 0.22
N LEU A 53 -3.48 -8.64 -0.94
CA LEU A 53 -2.97 -9.20 -2.19
C LEU A 53 -1.71 -8.46 -2.64
N VAL A 54 -0.65 -9.22 -2.95
CA VAL A 54 0.62 -8.73 -3.46
C VAL A 54 0.79 -9.25 -4.87
N SER A 55 0.80 -8.34 -5.85
CA SER A 55 0.94 -8.68 -7.26
C SER A 55 2.02 -7.85 -7.92
N GLN A 56 2.75 -8.45 -8.88
CA GLN A 56 3.87 -7.81 -9.56
C GLN A 56 3.43 -7.10 -10.84
N LEU A 57 2.55 -7.73 -11.63
CA LEU A 57 2.11 -7.15 -12.90
C LEU A 57 0.97 -6.14 -12.68
N GLY A 58 1.09 -4.97 -13.29
CA GLY A 58 0.11 -3.88 -13.22
C GLY A 58 -0.39 -3.47 -14.61
N PRO A 59 -1.40 -2.58 -14.65
CA PRO A 59 -2.02 -2.13 -15.91
C PRO A 59 -1.11 -1.21 -16.74
N SER A 60 -0.01 -0.73 -16.17
CA SER A 60 0.97 0.11 -16.88
C SER A 60 2.40 -0.23 -16.44
N ALA A 61 3.38 0.18 -17.24
CA ALA A 61 4.80 0.00 -16.94
C ALA A 61 5.19 0.62 -15.58
N ALA A 62 4.68 1.81 -15.27
CA ALA A 62 4.97 2.49 -14.00
C ALA A 62 4.42 1.68 -12.80
N ILE A 63 3.18 1.22 -12.88
CA ILE A 63 2.56 0.42 -11.83
C ILE A 63 3.26 -0.94 -11.67
N THR A 64 3.64 -1.59 -12.77
CA THR A 64 4.39 -2.85 -12.72
C THR A 64 5.73 -2.66 -11.99
N LYS A 65 6.48 -1.61 -12.31
CA LYS A 65 7.74 -1.29 -11.62
C LYS A 65 7.55 -1.06 -10.12
N ILE A 66 6.51 -0.30 -9.73
CA ILE A 66 6.20 -0.04 -8.32
C ILE A 66 5.81 -1.34 -7.60
N ARG A 67 4.96 -2.16 -8.19
CA ARG A 67 4.51 -3.43 -7.59
C ARG A 67 5.66 -4.42 -7.42
N LYS A 68 6.50 -4.58 -8.46
CA LYS A 68 7.70 -5.43 -8.39
C LYS A 68 8.63 -4.92 -7.29
N TYR A 69 8.94 -3.63 -7.27
CA TYR A 69 9.74 -3.02 -6.20
C TYR A 69 9.16 -3.30 -4.81
N THR A 70 7.85 -3.18 -4.65
CA THR A 70 7.16 -3.43 -3.37
C THR A 70 7.33 -4.87 -2.91
N THR A 71 7.13 -5.83 -3.83
CA THR A 71 7.29 -7.26 -3.52
C THR A 71 8.74 -7.58 -3.12
N ASP A 72 9.70 -7.07 -3.86
CA ASP A 72 11.12 -7.28 -3.59
C ASP A 72 11.54 -6.61 -2.27
N LEU A 73 11.02 -5.40 -1.99
CA LEU A 73 11.26 -4.71 -0.73
C LEU A 73 10.75 -5.49 0.48
N TYR A 74 9.55 -6.05 0.41
CA TYR A 74 9.01 -6.84 1.53
C TYR A 74 9.86 -8.07 1.81
N LYS A 75 10.29 -8.80 0.76
CA LYS A 75 11.22 -9.94 0.88
C LYS A 75 12.54 -9.54 1.54
N GLU A 76 13.10 -8.41 1.11
CA GLU A 76 14.37 -7.89 1.64
C GLU A 76 14.22 -7.53 3.12
N LEU A 77 13.17 -6.79 3.47
CA LEU A 77 12.96 -6.30 4.81
C LEU A 77 12.64 -7.41 5.81
N GLU A 78 11.83 -8.42 5.44
CA GLU A 78 11.57 -9.57 6.32
C GLU A 78 12.86 -10.29 6.71
N LYS A 79 13.77 -10.48 5.75
CA LYS A 79 15.06 -11.11 6.01
C LYS A 79 15.97 -10.24 6.88
N LYS A 80 15.98 -8.91 6.64
CA LYS A 80 16.90 -8.00 7.31
C LYS A 80 16.50 -7.72 8.75
N ILE A 81 15.22 -7.65 9.04
CA ILE A 81 14.68 -7.16 10.33
C ILE A 81 14.26 -8.31 11.25
N ASP A 82 14.36 -9.55 10.80
CA ASP A 82 13.87 -10.72 11.52
C ASP A 82 12.42 -10.53 12.04
N PHE A 83 11.56 -10.11 11.13
CA PHE A 83 10.15 -9.86 11.42
C PHE A 83 9.29 -10.38 10.27
N SER A 84 8.39 -11.31 10.56
CA SER A 84 7.45 -11.82 9.55
C SER A 84 6.29 -10.86 9.36
N ALA A 85 6.12 -10.38 8.15
CA ALA A 85 4.97 -9.62 7.70
C ALA A 85 3.87 -10.53 7.10
N GLY A 86 4.00 -11.84 7.26
CA GLY A 86 3.07 -12.81 6.70
C GLY A 86 3.10 -12.88 5.18
N LEU A 87 4.22 -12.52 4.55
CA LEU A 87 4.39 -12.60 3.10
C LEU A 87 4.43 -14.07 2.65
N LYS A 88 3.46 -14.46 1.84
CA LYS A 88 3.35 -15.80 1.24
C LYS A 88 3.21 -15.66 -0.27
N LEU A 89 4.27 -16.01 -0.99
CA LEU A 89 4.30 -15.98 -2.44
C LEU A 89 3.90 -17.35 -2.97
N ASN A 90 2.62 -17.62 -2.91
CA ASN A 90 2.00 -18.87 -3.36
C ASN A 90 1.43 -18.80 -4.78
N GLY A 91 1.69 -17.69 -5.46
CA GLY A 91 1.28 -17.44 -6.82
C GLY A 91 -0.13 -16.85 -6.96
N ALA A 92 -0.40 -16.32 -8.15
CA ALA A 92 -1.73 -15.88 -8.56
C ALA A 92 -2.09 -16.52 -9.90
N LEU A 93 -3.28 -17.12 -9.96
CA LEU A 93 -3.84 -17.73 -11.16
C LEU A 93 -4.93 -16.84 -11.74
N SER A 94 -4.78 -16.45 -13.02
CA SER A 94 -5.82 -15.77 -13.79
C SER A 94 -6.31 -16.68 -14.90
N ILE A 95 -7.62 -16.90 -15.01
CA ILE A 95 -8.24 -17.75 -16.00
C ILE A 95 -9.01 -16.95 -17.06
N ALA A 96 -9.16 -17.52 -18.23
CA ALA A 96 -9.95 -16.96 -19.32
C ALA A 96 -11.09 -17.91 -19.72
N THR A 97 -12.31 -17.38 -19.72
CA THR A 97 -13.52 -18.08 -20.16
C THR A 97 -14.07 -17.55 -21.48
N THR A 98 -13.45 -16.49 -22.03
CA THR A 98 -13.78 -15.90 -23.33
C THR A 98 -12.51 -15.75 -24.19
N LYS A 99 -12.67 -15.77 -25.51
CA LYS A 99 -11.55 -15.59 -26.45
C LYS A 99 -10.83 -14.25 -26.23
N GLY A 100 -11.58 -13.17 -26.03
CA GLY A 100 -10.98 -11.84 -25.77
C GLY A 100 -10.14 -11.83 -24.49
N ARG A 101 -10.64 -12.42 -23.40
CA ARG A 101 -9.86 -12.54 -22.16
C ARG A 101 -8.62 -13.40 -22.33
N TRP A 102 -8.71 -14.48 -23.10
CA TRP A 102 -7.56 -15.33 -23.39
C TRP A 102 -6.45 -14.57 -24.14
N GLN A 103 -6.81 -13.84 -25.20
CA GLN A 103 -5.85 -13.00 -25.92
C GLN A 103 -5.20 -11.94 -25.03
N GLU A 104 -6.00 -11.34 -24.14
CA GLU A 104 -5.48 -10.37 -23.18
C GLU A 104 -4.48 -10.99 -22.22
N LEU A 105 -4.77 -12.16 -21.63
CA LEU A 105 -3.85 -12.87 -20.74
C LEU A 105 -2.54 -13.25 -21.43
N GLN A 106 -2.61 -13.73 -22.68
CA GLN A 106 -1.41 -14.02 -23.47
C GLN A 106 -0.56 -12.77 -23.71
N ARG A 107 -1.21 -11.63 -24.03
CA ARG A 107 -0.52 -10.34 -24.16
C ARG A 107 0.11 -9.89 -22.83
N GLN A 108 -0.58 -10.08 -21.70
CA GLN A 108 -0.04 -9.78 -20.38
C GLN A 108 1.20 -10.63 -20.08
N ALA A 109 1.18 -11.93 -20.40
CA ALA A 109 2.33 -12.81 -20.23
C ALA A 109 3.54 -12.36 -21.04
N THR A 110 3.32 -11.94 -22.30
CA THR A 110 4.39 -11.37 -23.14
C THR A 110 4.92 -10.05 -22.60
N THR A 111 4.02 -9.16 -22.16
CA THR A 111 4.41 -7.86 -21.59
C THR A 111 5.20 -8.02 -20.29
N ALA A 112 4.87 -9.01 -19.46
CA ALA A 112 5.54 -9.27 -18.20
C ALA A 112 7.06 -9.51 -18.36
N GLN A 113 7.48 -10.11 -19.47
CA GLN A 113 8.88 -10.35 -19.78
C GLN A 113 9.70 -9.05 -19.88
N LEU A 114 9.09 -7.93 -20.29
CA LEU A 114 9.76 -6.62 -20.35
C LEU A 114 10.12 -6.06 -18.97
N PHE A 115 9.59 -6.66 -17.92
CA PHE A 115 9.76 -6.21 -16.54
C PHE A 115 10.39 -7.29 -15.64
N ASP A 116 10.92 -8.36 -16.22
CA ASP A 116 11.43 -9.53 -15.48
C ASP A 116 10.39 -10.10 -14.49
N VAL A 117 9.11 -10.07 -14.86
CA VAL A 117 8.04 -10.72 -14.11
C VAL A 117 7.80 -12.10 -14.72
N HIS A 118 8.03 -13.14 -13.92
CA HIS A 118 7.82 -14.51 -14.37
C HIS A 118 6.32 -14.83 -14.47
N VAL A 119 5.90 -15.27 -15.65
CA VAL A 119 4.50 -15.66 -15.93
C VAL A 119 4.50 -16.95 -16.74
N GLU A 120 3.74 -17.91 -16.28
CA GLU A 120 3.51 -19.18 -16.96
C GLU A 120 2.16 -19.15 -17.68
N VAL A 121 2.15 -19.49 -18.97
CA VAL A 121 0.89 -19.66 -19.75
C VAL A 121 0.47 -21.10 -19.60
N LEU A 122 -0.75 -21.32 -19.09
CA LEU A 122 -1.23 -22.63 -18.69
C LEU A 122 -2.43 -23.10 -19.53
N ASN A 123 -2.42 -24.40 -19.87
CA ASN A 123 -3.59 -25.11 -20.34
C ASN A 123 -4.45 -25.60 -19.15
N ILE A 124 -5.61 -26.18 -19.47
CA ILE A 124 -6.58 -26.65 -18.47
C ILE A 124 -6.01 -27.71 -17.52
N ASP A 125 -5.24 -28.67 -18.03
CA ASP A 125 -4.66 -29.73 -17.20
C ASP A 125 -3.64 -29.19 -16.21
N GLN A 126 -2.86 -28.18 -16.62
CA GLN A 126 -1.90 -27.49 -15.76
C GLN A 126 -2.61 -26.65 -14.69
N ILE A 127 -3.69 -25.95 -15.07
CA ILE A 127 -4.52 -25.18 -14.13
C ILE A 127 -5.10 -26.11 -13.07
N LYS A 128 -5.62 -27.27 -13.45
CA LYS A 128 -6.21 -28.25 -12.55
C LYS A 128 -5.20 -28.84 -11.56
N LYS A 129 -3.94 -28.96 -11.94
CA LYS A 129 -2.86 -29.37 -11.03
C LYS A 129 -2.60 -28.33 -9.94
N ILE A 130 -2.68 -27.03 -10.27
CA ILE A 130 -2.49 -25.94 -9.32
C ILE A 130 -3.72 -25.73 -8.44
N TYR A 131 -4.91 -25.83 -9.03
CA TYR A 131 -6.18 -25.61 -8.36
C TYR A 131 -7.19 -26.74 -8.65
N PRO A 132 -7.09 -27.88 -7.95
CA PRO A 132 -7.85 -29.11 -8.26
C PRO A 132 -9.38 -28.99 -8.17
N VAL A 133 -9.89 -28.03 -7.39
CA VAL A 133 -11.33 -27.82 -7.18
C VAL A 133 -11.98 -26.91 -8.24
N ILE A 134 -11.21 -26.49 -9.26
CA ILE A 134 -11.72 -25.58 -10.29
C ILE A 134 -12.76 -26.27 -11.17
N ASN A 135 -13.83 -25.55 -11.48
CA ASN A 135 -14.76 -25.99 -12.52
C ASN A 135 -14.16 -25.62 -13.91
N GLU A 136 -13.73 -26.63 -14.64
CA GLU A 136 -13.05 -26.47 -15.93
C GLU A 136 -13.95 -26.08 -17.10
N LYS A 137 -15.27 -26.06 -16.90
CA LYS A 137 -16.24 -25.74 -17.93
C LYS A 137 -16.00 -24.34 -18.49
N ASN A 138 -15.83 -24.26 -19.80
CA ASN A 138 -15.58 -23.02 -20.56
C ASN A 138 -14.23 -22.32 -20.29
N ILE A 139 -13.29 -22.93 -19.58
CA ILE A 139 -11.96 -22.35 -19.42
C ILE A 139 -11.15 -22.61 -20.70
N LEU A 140 -10.62 -21.56 -21.30
CA LEU A 140 -9.78 -21.62 -22.51
C LEU A 140 -8.29 -21.75 -22.17
N GLY A 141 -7.90 -21.32 -21.00
CA GLY A 141 -6.53 -21.30 -20.49
C GLY A 141 -6.37 -20.29 -19.38
N GLY A 142 -5.15 -20.10 -18.91
CA GLY A 142 -4.83 -19.14 -17.88
C GLY A 142 -3.36 -18.73 -17.86
N ILE A 143 -3.04 -17.80 -16.99
CA ILE A 143 -1.66 -17.45 -16.66
C ILE A 143 -1.46 -17.61 -15.14
N PHE A 144 -0.28 -18.06 -14.78
CA PHE A 144 0.14 -18.17 -13.38
C PHE A 144 1.37 -17.31 -13.13
N MET A 145 1.34 -16.54 -12.09
CA MET A 145 2.42 -15.66 -11.64
C MET A 145 2.95 -16.15 -10.29
N PRO A 146 3.99 -16.99 -10.27
CA PRO A 146 4.48 -17.59 -9.01
C PRO A 146 5.04 -16.57 -8.02
N GLY A 147 5.48 -15.40 -8.51
CA GLY A 147 5.98 -14.31 -7.66
C GLY A 147 4.91 -13.46 -6.98
N ASP A 148 3.64 -13.70 -7.30
CA ASP A 148 2.50 -13.06 -6.64
C ASP A 148 2.08 -13.83 -5.39
N GLY A 149 1.25 -13.20 -4.54
CA GLY A 149 0.78 -13.86 -3.34
C GLY A 149 0.02 -12.92 -2.42
N GLN A 150 0.21 -13.09 -1.13
CA GLN A 150 -0.47 -12.31 -0.11
C GLN A 150 0.49 -11.95 1.03
N ALA A 151 0.14 -10.89 1.75
CA ALA A 151 0.82 -10.47 2.96
C ALA A 151 -0.21 -10.02 4.00
N ASP A 152 0.14 -10.04 5.28
CA ASP A 152 -0.69 -9.41 6.29
C ASP A 152 -0.56 -7.89 6.21
N PRO A 153 -1.64 -7.12 5.96
CA PRO A 153 -1.56 -5.66 5.88
C PRO A 153 -1.02 -4.99 7.14
N ILE A 154 -1.33 -5.55 8.30
CA ILE A 154 -0.80 -5.08 9.59
C ILE A 154 0.69 -5.42 9.67
N GLY A 155 1.05 -6.65 9.30
CA GLY A 155 2.43 -7.13 9.31
C GLY A 155 3.35 -6.31 8.43
N VAL A 156 3.02 -6.07 7.16
CA VAL A 156 3.86 -5.27 6.25
C VAL A 156 3.98 -3.81 6.69
N THR A 157 2.92 -3.24 7.29
CA THR A 157 2.98 -1.87 7.80
C THR A 157 3.91 -1.78 9.00
N ASN A 158 3.83 -2.73 9.93
CA ASN A 158 4.73 -2.80 11.08
C ASN A 158 6.17 -3.11 10.65
N LEU A 159 6.38 -3.92 9.62
CA LEU A 159 7.70 -4.17 9.04
C LEU A 159 8.33 -2.87 8.52
N LEU A 160 7.58 -2.08 7.75
CA LEU A 160 8.04 -0.77 7.27
C LEU A 160 8.30 0.22 8.42
N ALA A 161 7.44 0.23 9.44
CA ALA A 161 7.63 1.07 10.63
C ALA A 161 8.89 0.69 11.42
N LYS A 162 9.17 -0.60 11.59
CA LYS A 162 10.41 -1.10 12.20
C LYS A 162 11.63 -0.69 11.38
N ALA A 163 11.58 -0.93 10.06
CA ALA A 163 12.64 -0.51 9.15
C ALA A 163 12.91 0.99 9.20
N ALA A 164 11.86 1.81 9.26
CA ALA A 164 11.99 3.25 9.42
C ALA A 164 12.66 3.63 10.75
N LYS A 165 12.29 2.97 11.85
CA LYS A 165 12.90 3.19 13.17
C LYS A 165 14.40 2.84 13.18
N GLU A 166 14.81 1.74 12.54
CA GLU A 166 16.22 1.37 12.40
C GLU A 166 17.03 2.42 11.63
N LEU A 167 16.39 3.12 10.68
CA LEU A 167 17.00 4.22 9.93
C LEU A 167 16.95 5.57 10.66
N GLY A 168 16.39 5.62 11.88
CA GLY A 168 16.38 6.80 12.73
C GLY A 168 15.05 7.56 12.79
N VAL A 169 14.00 7.12 12.10
CA VAL A 169 12.68 7.75 12.22
C VAL A 169 12.10 7.54 13.62
N ARG A 170 11.56 8.58 14.19
CA ARG A 170 10.84 8.53 15.47
C ARG A 170 9.35 8.41 15.18
N ILE A 171 8.71 7.38 15.71
CA ILE A 171 7.27 7.11 15.55
C ILE A 171 6.58 7.29 16.88
N PHE A 172 5.54 8.11 16.90
CA PHE A 172 4.71 8.42 18.06
C PHE A 172 3.27 8.02 17.77
N GLU A 173 2.80 7.03 18.49
CA GLU A 173 1.40 6.63 18.54
C GLU A 173 0.65 7.43 19.61
N LYS A 174 -0.68 7.41 19.57
CA LYS A 174 -1.56 8.20 20.47
C LYS A 174 -1.20 9.68 20.48
N SER A 175 -0.81 10.19 19.32
CA SER A 175 -0.32 11.54 19.11
C SER A 175 -1.15 12.23 18.00
N PRO A 176 -2.43 12.56 18.29
CA PRO A 176 -3.32 13.20 17.33
C PRO A 176 -2.81 14.59 16.97
N VAL A 177 -2.67 14.86 15.69
CA VAL A 177 -2.42 16.22 15.19
C VAL A 177 -3.73 16.99 15.22
N GLU A 178 -3.77 18.02 16.08
CA GLU A 178 -4.95 18.86 16.31
C GLU A 178 -5.07 19.97 15.26
N LYS A 179 -3.93 20.49 14.81
CA LYS A 179 -3.86 21.60 13.84
C LYS A 179 -2.56 21.59 13.08
N ILE A 180 -2.62 21.94 11.80
CA ILE A 180 -1.44 22.24 10.98
C ILE A 180 -1.26 23.76 10.97
N LEU A 181 -0.03 24.20 11.25
CA LEU A 181 0.31 25.62 11.31
C LEU A 181 0.90 26.05 9.98
N VAL A 182 0.36 27.14 9.43
CA VAL A 182 0.81 27.75 8.18
C VAL A 182 1.23 29.17 8.43
N LYS A 183 2.39 29.56 7.93
CA LYS A 183 2.91 30.93 7.99
C LYS A 183 3.39 31.33 6.60
N ASN A 184 2.92 32.46 6.10
CA ASN A 184 3.28 32.98 4.76
C ASN A 184 3.04 31.94 3.62
N GLY A 185 1.93 31.20 3.66
CA GLY A 185 1.58 30.20 2.66
C GLY A 185 2.41 28.90 2.70
N ARG A 186 3.23 28.70 3.74
CA ARG A 186 4.06 27.48 3.93
C ARG A 186 3.76 26.86 5.27
N VAL A 187 3.85 25.53 5.33
CA VAL A 187 3.79 24.82 6.61
C VAL A 187 4.92 25.30 7.53
N SER A 188 4.61 25.52 8.79
CA SER A 188 5.59 25.93 9.82
C SER A 188 5.61 24.97 11.01
N GLY A 189 4.66 24.08 11.14
CA GLY A 189 4.60 23.10 12.21
C GLY A 189 3.24 22.46 12.37
N VAL A 190 3.11 21.64 13.41
CA VAL A 190 1.86 20.99 13.81
C VAL A 190 1.63 21.13 15.31
N LYS A 191 0.38 21.17 15.74
CA LYS A 191 -0.01 21.13 17.15
C LYS A 191 -0.44 19.72 17.51
N VAL A 192 0.18 19.16 18.55
CA VAL A 192 -0.05 17.78 19.05
C VAL A 192 -0.03 17.81 20.58
N ASN A 193 -1.08 17.33 21.25
CA ASN A 193 -1.17 17.25 22.70
C ASN A 193 -0.78 18.58 23.38
N ASN A 194 -1.32 19.70 22.90
CA ASN A 194 -1.02 21.07 23.36
C ASN A 194 0.44 21.54 23.14
N GLN A 195 1.27 20.77 22.46
CA GLN A 195 2.64 21.13 22.10
C GLN A 195 2.72 21.50 20.61
N ILE A 196 3.54 22.46 20.25
CA ILE A 196 3.87 22.80 18.88
C ILE A 196 5.16 22.08 18.50
N ILE A 197 5.14 21.43 17.33
CA ILE A 197 6.32 20.84 16.69
C ILE A 197 6.58 21.65 15.42
N GLU A 198 7.67 22.37 15.37
CA GLU A 198 8.10 23.10 14.17
C GLU A 198 8.59 22.11 13.11
N CYS A 199 8.23 22.35 11.83
CA CYS A 199 8.72 21.53 10.71
C CYS A 199 8.84 22.33 9.43
N GLU A 200 9.76 21.88 8.55
CA GLU A 200 9.92 22.44 7.21
C GLU A 200 9.00 21.80 6.19
N TYR A 201 8.74 20.49 6.36
CA TYR A 201 7.93 19.69 5.44
C TYR A 201 6.90 18.87 6.20
N LEU A 202 5.73 18.72 5.58
CA LEU A 202 4.64 17.92 6.08
C LEU A 202 4.17 16.95 5.00
N VAL A 203 4.00 15.69 5.38
CA VAL A 203 3.36 14.67 4.54
C VAL A 203 2.04 14.28 5.17
N LEU A 204 0.96 14.47 4.42
CA LEU A 204 -0.38 14.08 4.83
C LEU A 204 -0.69 12.67 4.31
N ALA A 205 -0.64 11.68 5.21
CA ALA A 205 -0.90 10.26 4.91
C ALA A 205 -2.10 9.73 5.72
N THR A 206 -3.10 10.58 5.93
CA THR A 206 -4.23 10.37 6.84
C THR A 206 -5.40 9.60 6.22
N GLY A 207 -5.18 8.95 5.07
CA GLY A 207 -6.19 8.11 4.43
C GLY A 207 -7.48 8.87 4.13
N MET A 208 -8.62 8.31 4.52
CA MET A 208 -9.94 8.90 4.27
C MET A 208 -10.18 10.24 5.00
N TRP A 209 -9.39 10.57 6.01
CA TRP A 209 -9.46 11.85 6.73
C TRP A 209 -8.66 12.98 6.07
N SER A 210 -7.92 12.70 4.99
CA SER A 210 -7.09 13.71 4.29
C SER A 210 -7.91 14.88 3.76
N ARG A 211 -9.16 14.64 3.38
CA ARG A 211 -10.05 15.70 2.88
C ARG A 211 -10.32 16.77 3.94
N GLN A 212 -10.74 16.37 5.13
CA GLN A 212 -11.08 17.32 6.21
C GLN A 212 -9.86 18.19 6.56
N ILE A 213 -8.71 17.57 6.72
CA ILE A 213 -7.46 18.28 7.04
C ILE A 213 -7.00 19.15 5.87
N GLY A 214 -7.19 18.69 4.62
CA GLY A 214 -6.83 19.45 3.42
C GLY A 214 -7.70 20.69 3.24
N GLU A 215 -9.00 20.59 3.47
CA GLU A 215 -9.95 21.72 3.37
C GLU A 215 -9.56 22.86 4.30
N GLU A 216 -9.11 22.58 5.53
CA GLU A 216 -8.62 23.59 6.47
C GLU A 216 -7.37 24.34 5.96
N LEU A 217 -6.63 23.73 5.03
CA LEU A 217 -5.43 24.27 4.42
C LEU A 217 -5.67 24.89 3.03
N GLY A 218 -6.93 24.91 2.56
CA GLY A 218 -7.26 25.32 1.21
C GLY A 218 -6.84 24.32 0.12
N VAL A 219 -6.52 23.07 0.49
CA VAL A 219 -6.15 22.01 -0.43
C VAL A 219 -7.33 21.09 -0.67
N SER A 220 -7.85 21.09 -1.90
CA SER A 220 -8.93 20.19 -2.30
C SER A 220 -8.37 18.80 -2.58
N THR A 221 -8.74 17.83 -1.78
CA THR A 221 -8.41 16.41 -1.99
C THR A 221 -9.68 15.61 -2.26
N VAL A 222 -9.55 14.50 -3.01
CA VAL A 222 -10.67 13.57 -3.22
C VAL A 222 -11.00 12.84 -1.92
N SER A 223 -12.30 12.61 -1.68
CA SER A 223 -12.72 11.76 -0.57
C SER A 223 -12.83 10.30 -0.99
N TYR A 224 -12.83 9.41 -0.01
CA TYR A 224 -13.07 7.98 -0.20
C TYR A 224 -14.32 7.68 -1.03
N THR A 225 -15.38 8.46 -0.89
CA THR A 225 -16.64 8.30 -1.64
C THR A 225 -16.51 8.51 -3.16
N HIS A 226 -15.43 9.16 -3.61
CA HIS A 226 -15.14 9.37 -5.04
C HIS A 226 -14.16 8.33 -5.61
N LEU A 227 -13.51 7.54 -4.74
CA LEU A 227 -12.63 6.45 -5.15
C LEU A 227 -13.48 5.17 -5.19
N ARG A 228 -13.78 4.71 -6.39
CA ARG A 228 -14.22 3.32 -6.55
C ARG A 228 -13.02 2.43 -6.38
N ALA A 229 -13.09 1.47 -5.48
CA ALA A 229 -12.09 0.43 -5.41
C ALA A 229 -12.07 -0.31 -6.77
N HIS A 230 -10.90 -0.61 -7.30
CA HIS A 230 -10.79 -1.39 -8.54
C HIS A 230 -11.45 -2.77 -8.42
N GLU A 231 -11.60 -3.26 -7.20
CA GLU A 231 -12.30 -4.50 -6.87
C GLU A 231 -13.82 -4.36 -6.91
N THR A 232 -14.38 -3.15 -6.91
CA THR A 232 -15.82 -2.89 -7.01
C THR A 232 -16.25 -2.50 -8.44
N ASP A 233 -15.51 -2.92 -9.44
CA ASP A 233 -15.94 -2.77 -10.81
C ASP A 233 -17.18 -3.65 -11.09
N SER A 234 -17.89 -3.35 -12.16
CA SER A 234 -19.24 -3.78 -12.54
C SER A 234 -19.59 -5.27 -12.42
N TYR A 235 -18.66 -6.10 -12.03
CA TYR A 235 -18.80 -7.55 -11.92
C TYR A 235 -18.93 -8.08 -10.49
N LEU A 236 -18.88 -7.22 -9.47
CA LEU A 236 -18.95 -7.66 -8.08
C LEU A 236 -20.36 -7.55 -7.49
N VAL A 237 -20.75 -8.60 -6.79
CA VAL A 237 -22.07 -8.77 -6.14
C VAL A 237 -22.44 -7.60 -5.21
N CYS A 238 -21.46 -6.90 -4.65
CA CYS A 238 -21.68 -5.74 -3.79
C CYS A 238 -22.40 -4.58 -4.47
N ARG A 239 -22.31 -4.44 -5.79
CA ARG A 239 -23.04 -3.40 -6.53
C ARG A 239 -24.55 -3.66 -6.53
N LEU A 240 -24.95 -4.92 -6.60
CA LEU A 240 -26.38 -5.31 -6.60
C LEU A 240 -27.07 -5.09 -5.24
N LEU A 241 -26.31 -4.98 -4.16
CA LEU A 241 -26.81 -4.69 -2.81
C LEU A 241 -26.91 -3.20 -2.51
N LEU A 242 -26.23 -2.34 -3.28
CA LEU A 242 -26.23 -0.90 -3.10
C LEU A 242 -27.23 -0.18 -4.03
N GLU A 243 -27.79 -0.88 -5.02
CA GLU A 243 -28.81 -0.35 -5.96
C GLU A 243 -30.25 -0.66 -5.51
N LYS A 244 -30.45 -1.12 -4.27
CA LYS A 244 -31.74 -1.20 -3.58
C LYS A 244 -31.77 -0.16 -2.48
#